data_a5d41028fbd5dbfe3daf24256ee8be9a
#
_entry.id   a5d41028fbd5dbfe3daf24256ee8be9a
#
_cell.length_a   1.000
_cell.length_b   1.000
_cell.length_c   1.000
_cell.angle_alpha   90.00
_cell.angle_beta   90.00
_cell.angle_gamma   90.00
#
_symmetry.space_group_name_H-M   'P 1'
#
loop_
_entity.id
_entity.type
_entity.pdbx_description
1 polymer ?
#
loop_
_entity_poly.entity_id
_entity_poly.type
_entity_poly.pdbx_seq_one_letter_code
_entity_poly.pdbx_strand_id
1 'polypeptide(L)'
;MVRLSPMRRFSTSIAVVSLTAALVASSAVRAEDKAAILLPGSANDQSWNALGYSILKSLESHGFKTAYSENVSDADEAEALRDYANQGYLIVMGHSGRFVSAMEQVAPDFPKTQFIAVSGNEGKPPNVMSIDWNNAQFGCQLGLLAARMSKTGKVGGVYGLQGVPNITAQAGGFRICAEKAGAKVTILYIKDMEDAAEAKEAALSLISAGADVITGKLNAAEAGLIQAAKEKNVYATGRGPDQTKIAPERVLTNIVEDWPAMFGSTADQVKAGKLFGTFVQYGYDTAPVTGASLEYEPGKAFNPIVPAAVVTELDDMAAQFKSGALKITPTEHDARSGS
;
A
#
# COMPACT_ATOMS: atom_id res chain seq x y z
N MET A 1 -68.56 -57.47 -70.48
CA MET A 1 -67.95 -57.88 -69.23
C MET A 1 -66.51 -57.41 -69.19
N VAL A 2 -66.25 -56.29 -68.51
CA VAL A 2 -64.91 -55.72 -68.43
C VAL A 2 -64.46 -55.87 -66.99
N ARG A 3 -63.36 -56.57 -66.73
CA ARG A 3 -62.82 -56.71 -65.36
C ARG A 3 -61.88 -55.56 -65.08
N LEU A 4 -62.09 -54.80 -64.05
CA LEU A 4 -61.22 -53.78 -63.54
C LEU A 4 -60.25 -54.40 -62.52
N SER A 5 -58.94 -54.19 -62.81
CA SER A 5 -57.85 -54.57 -61.84
C SER A 5 -57.62 -53.46 -60.83
N PRO A 6 -57.20 -53.82 -59.60
CA PRO A 6 -57.02 -52.82 -58.56
C PRO A 6 -55.67 -52.09 -58.64
N MET A 7 -55.74 -50.78 -58.44
CA MET A 7 -54.59 -49.87 -58.37
C MET A 7 -53.78 -50.11 -57.05
N ARG A 8 -52.49 -50.38 -57.22
CA ARG A 8 -51.52 -50.39 -56.09
C ARG A 8 -51.21 -48.97 -55.66
N ARG A 9 -51.43 -48.67 -54.38
CA ARG A 9 -50.97 -47.45 -53.72
C ARG A 9 -49.49 -47.56 -53.36
N PHE A 10 -48.65 -46.72 -53.90
CA PHE A 10 -47.28 -46.51 -53.48
C PHE A 10 -47.28 -45.56 -52.30
N SER A 11 -46.84 -46.05 -51.09
CA SER A 11 -46.58 -45.24 -49.92
C SER A 11 -45.17 -44.72 -50.02
N THR A 12 -45.04 -43.43 -50.17
CA THR A 12 -43.72 -42.71 -50.12
C THR A 12 -43.42 -42.42 -48.66
N SER A 13 -42.47 -43.17 -48.09
CA SER A 13 -41.94 -42.87 -46.73
C SER A 13 -40.93 -41.73 -46.84
N ILE A 14 -41.27 -40.56 -46.31
CA ILE A 14 -40.35 -39.44 -46.15
C ILE A 14 -39.51 -39.69 -44.89
N ALA A 15 -38.22 -40.02 -45.08
CA ALA A 15 -37.28 -40.10 -44.00
C ALA A 15 -36.86 -38.67 -43.58
N VAL A 16 -37.30 -38.22 -42.42
CA VAL A 16 -36.83 -36.97 -41.81
C VAL A 16 -35.49 -37.27 -41.13
N VAL A 17 -34.42 -36.78 -41.79
CA VAL A 17 -33.09 -36.79 -41.18
C VAL A 17 -32.97 -35.60 -40.22
N SER A 18 -33.12 -35.85 -38.94
CA SER A 18 -32.90 -34.87 -37.89
C SER A 18 -31.39 -34.64 -37.73
N LEU A 19 -30.90 -33.52 -38.27
CA LEU A 19 -29.53 -33.06 -38.11
C LEU A 19 -29.41 -32.41 -36.72
N THR A 20 -29.03 -33.16 -35.68
CA THR A 20 -28.67 -32.61 -34.38
C THR A 20 -27.33 -31.92 -34.49
N ALA A 21 -27.34 -30.58 -34.61
CA ALA A 21 -26.16 -29.74 -34.50
C ALA A 21 -25.74 -29.76 -33.02
N ALA A 22 -24.72 -30.54 -32.68
CA ALA A 22 -24.04 -30.44 -31.37
C ALA A 22 -23.30 -29.12 -31.36
N LEU A 23 -23.82 -28.13 -30.61
CA LEU A 23 -23.06 -26.95 -30.22
C LEU A 23 -21.93 -27.43 -29.26
N VAL A 24 -20.75 -27.63 -29.82
CA VAL A 24 -19.53 -27.71 -29.04
C VAL A 24 -19.28 -26.31 -28.52
N ALA A 25 -19.74 -26.03 -27.28
CA ALA A 25 -19.31 -24.86 -26.55
C ALA A 25 -17.80 -25.03 -26.33
N SER A 26 -16.98 -24.47 -27.19
CA SER A 26 -15.56 -24.29 -26.96
C SER A 26 -15.46 -23.39 -25.70
N SER A 27 -15.28 -24.01 -24.54
CA SER A 27 -14.79 -23.30 -23.37
C SER A 27 -13.44 -22.74 -23.80
N ALA A 28 -13.42 -21.48 -24.20
CA ALA A 28 -12.16 -20.76 -24.38
C ALA A 28 -11.41 -20.90 -23.07
N VAL A 29 -10.35 -21.69 -23.06
CA VAL A 29 -9.41 -21.73 -21.92
C VAL A 29 -8.92 -20.29 -21.79
N ARG A 30 -9.48 -19.57 -20.82
CA ARG A 30 -9.03 -18.22 -20.53
C ARG A 30 -7.56 -18.36 -20.14
N ALA A 31 -6.69 -17.66 -20.85
CA ALA A 31 -5.28 -17.62 -20.48
C ALA A 31 -5.20 -17.19 -19.01
N GLU A 32 -4.37 -17.89 -18.26
CA GLU A 32 -4.18 -17.65 -16.83
C GLU A 32 -3.67 -16.21 -16.63
N ASP A 33 -4.37 -15.42 -15.83
CA ASP A 33 -3.96 -14.05 -15.53
C ASP A 33 -2.65 -14.10 -14.74
N LYS A 34 -1.64 -13.33 -15.14
CA LYS A 34 -0.30 -13.35 -14.53
C LYS A 34 0.03 -12.01 -13.92
N ALA A 35 0.69 -12.03 -12.76
CA ALA A 35 1.24 -10.86 -12.09
C ALA A 35 2.70 -11.08 -11.71
N ALA A 36 3.54 -10.06 -11.90
CA ALA A 36 4.94 -10.11 -11.51
C ALA A 36 5.33 -8.90 -10.65
N ILE A 37 6.37 -9.07 -9.83
CA ILE A 37 6.98 -7.98 -9.08
C ILE A 37 8.50 -8.00 -9.24
N LEU A 38 9.07 -6.81 -9.40
CA LEU A 38 10.51 -6.55 -9.43
C LEU A 38 10.90 -5.92 -8.08
N LEU A 39 11.79 -6.58 -7.36
CA LEU A 39 12.28 -6.16 -6.05
C LEU A 39 13.69 -5.57 -6.19
N PRO A 40 13.95 -4.37 -5.63
CA PRO A 40 15.29 -3.78 -5.63
C PRO A 40 16.34 -4.56 -4.82
N GLY A 41 15.88 -5.37 -3.87
CA GLY A 41 16.74 -6.20 -3.02
C GLY A 41 16.21 -7.62 -2.89
N SER A 42 16.69 -8.35 -1.87
CA SER A 42 16.27 -9.73 -1.64
C SER A 42 14.87 -9.84 -1.05
N ALA A 43 14.07 -10.77 -1.56
CA ALA A 43 12.74 -11.10 -1.03
C ALA A 43 12.77 -11.56 0.44
N ASN A 44 13.92 -11.92 0.97
CA ASN A 44 14.12 -12.41 2.34
C ASN A 44 14.78 -11.39 3.27
N ASP A 45 14.74 -10.10 2.95
CA ASP A 45 15.37 -9.05 3.76
C ASP A 45 14.66 -8.78 5.10
N GLN A 46 13.53 -9.44 5.36
CA GLN A 46 12.67 -9.28 6.54
C GLN A 46 12.16 -7.83 6.74
N SER A 47 12.22 -7.02 5.70
CA SER A 47 11.84 -5.60 5.68
C SER A 47 11.06 -5.27 4.41
N TRP A 48 11.49 -4.24 3.68
CA TRP A 48 10.78 -3.69 2.53
C TRP A 48 10.56 -4.70 1.39
N ASN A 49 11.59 -5.45 0.98
CA ASN A 49 11.44 -6.39 -0.14
C ASN A 49 10.61 -7.62 0.24
N ALA A 50 10.68 -8.09 1.48
CA ALA A 50 9.81 -9.15 1.99
C ALA A 50 8.32 -8.71 1.94
N LEU A 51 8.05 -7.43 2.21
CA LEU A 51 6.70 -6.85 2.08
C LEU A 51 6.23 -6.89 0.62
N GLY A 52 7.08 -6.50 -0.34
CA GLY A 52 6.78 -6.61 -1.78
C GLY A 52 6.46 -8.04 -2.21
N TYR A 53 7.22 -9.00 -1.72
CA TYR A 53 6.93 -10.41 -1.95
C TYR A 53 5.57 -10.83 -1.36
N SER A 54 5.20 -10.33 -0.20
CA SER A 54 3.90 -10.61 0.41
C SER A 54 2.73 -10.03 -0.41
N ILE A 55 2.89 -8.84 -1.00
CA ILE A 55 1.94 -8.26 -1.95
C ILE A 55 1.72 -9.23 -3.11
N LEU A 56 2.80 -9.70 -3.73
CA LEU A 56 2.73 -10.63 -4.85
C LEU A 56 1.98 -11.91 -4.46
N LYS A 57 2.31 -12.49 -3.31
CA LYS A 57 1.66 -13.72 -2.81
C LYS A 57 0.18 -13.52 -2.55
N SER A 58 -0.26 -12.33 -2.12
CA SER A 58 -1.68 -12.06 -1.92
C SER A 58 -2.48 -12.13 -3.23
N LEU A 59 -1.87 -11.77 -4.38
CA LEU A 59 -2.53 -11.83 -5.67
C LEU A 59 -2.85 -13.27 -6.13
N GLU A 60 -2.22 -14.28 -5.56
CA GLU A 60 -2.58 -15.68 -5.82
C GLU A 60 -4.01 -15.98 -5.36
N SER A 61 -4.46 -15.40 -4.25
CA SER A 61 -5.84 -15.53 -3.78
C SER A 61 -6.85 -14.83 -4.70
N HIS A 62 -6.40 -13.87 -5.51
CA HIS A 62 -7.16 -13.22 -6.57
C HIS A 62 -7.06 -13.96 -7.92
N GLY A 63 -6.47 -15.16 -7.93
CA GLY A 63 -6.40 -16.05 -9.10
C GLY A 63 -5.34 -15.63 -10.12
N PHE A 64 -4.26 -14.99 -9.70
CA PHE A 64 -3.11 -14.72 -10.55
C PHE A 64 -2.04 -15.82 -10.38
N LYS A 65 -1.41 -16.17 -11.48
CA LYS A 65 -0.12 -16.86 -11.45
C LYS A 65 0.98 -15.84 -11.25
N THR A 66 1.81 -16.03 -10.24
CA THR A 66 2.78 -15.02 -9.81
C THR A 66 4.22 -15.39 -10.16
N ALA A 67 5.06 -14.37 -10.37
CA ALA A 67 6.50 -14.48 -10.51
C ALA A 67 7.20 -13.24 -9.94
N TYR A 68 8.47 -13.33 -9.62
CA TYR A 68 9.26 -12.19 -9.17
C TYR A 68 10.71 -12.24 -9.65
N SER A 69 11.34 -11.08 -9.69
CA SER A 69 12.79 -10.91 -9.79
C SER A 69 13.27 -10.10 -8.60
N GLU A 70 14.38 -10.50 -8.01
CA GLU A 70 15.00 -9.80 -6.88
C GLU A 70 16.36 -9.23 -7.27
N ASN A 71 16.87 -8.27 -6.48
CA ASN A 71 18.13 -7.58 -6.73
C ASN A 71 18.18 -6.88 -8.11
N VAL A 72 17.04 -6.35 -8.56
CA VAL A 72 16.95 -5.62 -9.82
C VAL A 72 17.62 -4.26 -9.66
N SER A 73 18.72 -4.04 -10.39
CA SER A 73 19.42 -2.76 -10.37
C SER A 73 18.69 -1.70 -11.20
N ASP A 74 18.98 -0.41 -10.98
CA ASP A 74 18.38 0.69 -11.75
C ASP A 74 18.63 0.54 -13.27
N ALA A 75 19.79 -0.01 -13.64
CA ALA A 75 20.14 -0.22 -15.04
C ALA A 75 19.32 -1.33 -15.71
N ASP A 76 18.84 -2.30 -14.94
CA ASP A 76 18.15 -3.49 -15.44
C ASP A 76 16.61 -3.33 -15.38
N GLU A 77 16.08 -2.26 -14.75
CA GLU A 77 14.63 -2.08 -14.55
C GLU A 77 13.82 -2.18 -15.85
N ALA A 78 14.21 -1.42 -16.87
CA ALA A 78 13.45 -1.36 -18.12
C ALA A 78 13.46 -2.71 -18.86
N GLU A 79 14.58 -3.44 -18.86
CA GLU A 79 14.69 -4.76 -19.46
C GLU A 79 13.82 -5.77 -18.71
N ALA A 80 13.92 -5.82 -17.39
CA ALA A 80 13.13 -6.73 -16.57
C ALA A 80 11.62 -6.48 -16.65
N LEU A 81 11.18 -5.21 -16.71
CA LEU A 81 9.78 -4.84 -16.95
C LEU A 81 9.30 -5.35 -18.33
N ARG A 82 10.11 -5.16 -19.36
CA ARG A 82 9.82 -5.57 -20.73
C ARG A 82 9.74 -7.09 -20.87
N ASP A 83 10.57 -7.82 -20.18
CA ASP A 83 10.59 -9.29 -20.19
C ASP A 83 9.30 -9.89 -19.67
N TYR A 84 8.78 -9.40 -18.54
CA TYR A 84 7.49 -9.84 -18.02
C TYR A 84 6.31 -9.44 -18.93
N ALA A 85 6.34 -8.22 -19.44
CA ALA A 85 5.30 -7.75 -20.37
C ALA A 85 5.26 -8.57 -21.66
N ASN A 86 6.42 -8.92 -22.25
CA ASN A 86 6.55 -9.81 -23.41
C ASN A 86 5.99 -11.22 -23.16
N GLN A 87 6.11 -11.72 -21.91
CA GLN A 87 5.55 -13.00 -21.51
C GLN A 87 4.03 -12.95 -21.25
N GLY A 88 3.39 -11.80 -21.50
CA GLY A 88 1.95 -11.60 -21.35
C GLY A 88 1.48 -11.48 -19.91
N TYR A 89 2.29 -10.94 -19.03
CA TYR A 89 1.85 -10.59 -17.69
C TYR A 89 0.86 -9.43 -17.74
N LEU A 90 -0.29 -9.61 -17.08
CA LEU A 90 -1.34 -8.60 -17.04
C LEU A 90 -0.97 -7.44 -16.10
N ILE A 91 -0.26 -7.76 -15.00
CA ILE A 91 0.24 -6.80 -14.03
C ILE A 91 1.75 -7.00 -13.88
N VAL A 92 2.51 -5.92 -13.99
CA VAL A 92 3.95 -5.89 -13.68
C VAL A 92 4.21 -4.77 -12.69
N MET A 93 4.68 -5.14 -11.50
CA MET A 93 4.92 -4.23 -10.38
C MET A 93 6.41 -3.97 -10.20
N GLY A 94 6.77 -2.73 -9.87
CA GLY A 94 8.08 -2.36 -9.36
C GLY A 94 7.96 -1.94 -7.88
N HIS A 95 8.69 -2.60 -7.00
CA HIS A 95 8.57 -2.39 -5.56
C HIS A 95 9.39 -1.19 -5.07
N SER A 96 9.17 -0.07 -5.70
CA SER A 96 9.64 1.27 -5.31
C SER A 96 9.12 2.30 -6.31
N GLY A 97 8.95 3.55 -5.91
CA GLY A 97 8.68 4.67 -6.81
C GLY A 97 9.79 4.91 -7.85
N ARG A 98 11.02 4.42 -7.65
CA ARG A 98 12.13 4.54 -8.61
C ARG A 98 11.82 3.89 -9.97
N PHE A 99 10.96 2.86 -10.00
CA PHE A 99 10.58 2.16 -11.24
C PHE A 99 9.70 2.99 -12.18
N VAL A 100 9.13 4.10 -11.74
CA VAL A 100 8.18 4.90 -12.54
C VAL A 100 8.78 5.31 -13.88
N SER A 101 10.01 5.83 -13.89
CA SER A 101 10.68 6.28 -15.14
C SER A 101 10.89 5.13 -16.14
N ALA A 102 11.32 3.97 -15.64
CA ALA A 102 11.47 2.78 -16.49
C ALA A 102 10.13 2.27 -17.00
N MET A 103 9.07 2.30 -16.16
CA MET A 103 7.70 1.95 -16.59
C MET A 103 7.18 2.88 -17.68
N GLU A 104 7.40 4.19 -17.55
CA GLU A 104 7.00 5.17 -18.58
C GLU A 104 7.69 4.95 -19.94
N GLN A 105 8.92 4.47 -19.90
CA GLN A 105 9.66 4.11 -21.11
C GLN A 105 9.12 2.84 -21.79
N VAL A 106 8.70 1.86 -21.00
CA VAL A 106 8.29 0.51 -21.48
C VAL A 106 6.81 0.45 -21.84
N ALA A 107 5.94 1.10 -21.06
CA ALA A 107 4.49 0.97 -21.15
C ALA A 107 3.87 1.25 -22.54
N PRO A 108 4.38 2.20 -23.35
CA PRO A 108 3.82 2.43 -24.70
C PRO A 108 3.83 1.20 -25.61
N ASP A 109 4.78 0.29 -25.43
CA ASP A 109 4.91 -0.93 -26.22
C ASP A 109 3.92 -2.03 -25.76
N PHE A 110 3.35 -1.90 -24.55
CA PHE A 110 2.53 -2.92 -23.88
C PHE A 110 1.18 -2.36 -23.37
N PRO A 111 0.30 -1.92 -24.27
CA PRO A 111 -0.94 -1.22 -23.90
C PRO A 111 -1.97 -2.10 -23.15
N LYS A 112 -1.73 -3.40 -23.01
CA LYS A 112 -2.59 -4.34 -22.26
C LYS A 112 -2.03 -4.71 -20.88
N THR A 113 -0.79 -4.36 -20.58
CA THR A 113 -0.15 -4.63 -19.31
C THR A 113 -0.33 -3.42 -18.39
N GLN A 114 -0.79 -3.63 -17.18
CA GLN A 114 -0.78 -2.60 -16.13
C GLN A 114 0.57 -2.60 -15.43
N PHE A 115 1.27 -1.48 -15.47
CA PHE A 115 2.49 -1.26 -14.71
C PHE A 115 2.14 -0.52 -13.41
N ILE A 116 2.66 -1.00 -12.26
CA ILE A 116 2.33 -0.44 -10.95
C ILE A 116 3.60 -0.22 -10.13
N ALA A 117 3.91 1.04 -9.80
CA ALA A 117 4.95 1.37 -8.85
C ALA A 117 4.38 1.35 -7.42
N VAL A 118 4.95 0.51 -6.57
CA VAL A 118 4.64 0.46 -5.13
C VAL A 118 5.25 1.67 -4.45
N SER A 119 4.46 2.40 -3.67
CA SER A 119 4.94 3.59 -2.95
C SER A 119 5.50 4.69 -3.87
N GLY A 120 5.05 4.72 -5.13
CA GLY A 120 5.29 5.85 -6.03
C GLY A 120 4.27 6.97 -5.79
N ASN A 121 4.45 8.08 -6.49
CA ASN A 121 3.61 9.27 -6.35
C ASN A 121 3.17 9.86 -7.69
N GLU A 122 3.44 9.17 -8.78
CA GLU A 122 3.14 9.60 -10.15
C GLU A 122 2.48 8.48 -10.95
N GLY A 123 1.91 8.82 -12.10
CA GLY A 123 1.39 7.87 -13.07
C GLY A 123 1.29 8.50 -14.44
N LYS A 124 1.19 7.67 -15.47
CA LYS A 124 1.09 8.10 -16.87
C LYS A 124 0.06 7.27 -17.63
N PRO A 125 -0.93 7.93 -18.22
CA PRO A 125 -1.90 7.24 -19.05
C PRO A 125 -1.24 6.48 -20.23
N PRO A 126 -1.78 5.33 -20.66
CA PRO A 126 -3.02 4.74 -20.11
C PRO A 126 -2.78 3.75 -18.94
N ASN A 127 -1.55 3.26 -18.71
CA ASN A 127 -1.30 2.03 -17.98
C ASN A 127 -0.08 2.06 -17.04
N VAL A 128 0.45 3.22 -16.70
CA VAL A 128 1.45 3.38 -15.63
C VAL A 128 0.77 4.03 -14.43
N MET A 129 0.72 3.33 -13.30
CA MET A 129 0.18 3.87 -12.06
C MET A 129 1.16 3.71 -10.91
N SER A 130 0.98 4.53 -9.89
CA SER A 130 1.57 4.29 -8.58
C SER A 130 0.48 4.07 -7.55
N ILE A 131 0.78 3.27 -6.53
CA ILE A 131 -0.10 3.03 -5.38
C ILE A 131 0.66 3.37 -4.11
N ASP A 132 0.03 4.15 -3.23
CA ASP A 132 0.48 4.35 -1.85
C ASP A 132 -0.75 4.55 -0.94
N TRP A 133 -0.54 4.50 0.37
CA TRP A 133 -1.53 4.90 1.36
C TRP A 133 -1.36 6.38 1.72
N ASN A 134 -2.38 6.99 2.32
CA ASN A 134 -2.39 8.42 2.62
C ASN A 134 -1.56 8.75 3.86
N ASN A 135 -0.25 8.85 3.67
CA ASN A 135 0.72 9.14 4.70
C ASN A 135 0.41 10.42 5.48
N ALA A 136 -0.19 11.44 4.83
CA ALA A 136 -0.55 12.69 5.49
C ALA A 136 -1.68 12.52 6.51
N GLN A 137 -2.72 11.74 6.17
CA GLN A 137 -3.86 11.48 7.08
C GLN A 137 -3.40 10.75 8.34
N PHE A 138 -2.62 9.68 8.18
CA PHE A 138 -2.09 8.93 9.33
C PHE A 138 -1.05 9.72 10.12
N GLY A 139 -0.16 10.46 9.45
CA GLY A 139 0.74 11.41 10.11
C GLY A 139 -0.01 12.42 10.97
N CYS A 140 -1.11 12.98 10.45
CA CYS A 140 -1.96 13.92 11.18
C CYS A 140 -2.59 13.28 12.43
N GLN A 141 -3.10 12.05 12.35
CA GLN A 141 -3.61 11.33 13.52
C GLN A 141 -2.54 11.09 14.58
N LEU A 142 -1.34 10.68 14.17
CA LEU A 142 -0.22 10.54 15.10
C LEU A 142 0.17 11.88 15.74
N GLY A 143 0.08 12.99 14.98
CA GLY A 143 0.31 14.34 15.49
C GLY A 143 -0.68 14.75 16.57
N LEU A 144 -1.97 14.54 16.33
CA LEU A 144 -3.01 14.77 17.33
C LEU A 144 -2.80 13.89 18.58
N LEU A 145 -2.59 12.58 18.40
CA LEU A 145 -2.33 11.64 19.46
C LEU A 145 -1.14 12.08 20.31
N ALA A 146 -0.01 12.41 19.69
CA ALA A 146 1.20 12.84 20.37
C ALA A 146 0.96 14.11 21.19
N ALA A 147 0.29 15.12 20.63
CA ALA A 147 -0.02 16.35 21.32
C ALA A 147 -0.92 16.13 22.56
N ARG A 148 -1.92 15.24 22.46
CA ARG A 148 -2.84 14.93 23.56
C ARG A 148 -2.21 14.07 24.66
N MET A 149 -1.23 13.24 24.30
CA MET A 149 -0.52 12.37 25.26
C MET A 149 0.69 13.05 25.90
N SER A 150 1.19 14.14 25.30
CA SER A 150 2.35 14.89 25.81
C SER A 150 2.00 15.67 27.08
N LYS A 151 2.87 15.57 28.09
CA LYS A 151 2.83 16.36 29.34
C LYS A 151 3.71 17.60 29.25
N THR A 152 4.76 17.55 28.43
CA THR A 152 5.70 18.66 28.25
C THR A 152 5.23 19.67 27.19
N GLY A 153 4.24 19.29 26.37
CA GLY A 153 3.84 20.02 25.18
C GLY A 153 4.87 19.98 24.05
N LYS A 154 5.89 19.11 24.15
CA LYS A 154 6.91 18.91 23.12
C LYS A 154 6.85 17.48 22.60
N VAL A 155 6.77 17.34 21.28
CA VAL A 155 6.72 16.07 20.60
C VAL A 155 7.78 16.00 19.48
N GLY A 156 8.21 14.82 19.12
CA GLY A 156 9.28 14.66 18.15
C GLY A 156 9.00 13.60 17.10
N GLY A 157 9.63 13.75 15.93
CA GLY A 157 9.60 12.75 14.87
C GLY A 157 10.99 12.42 14.35
N VAL A 158 11.30 11.14 14.20
CA VAL A 158 12.48 10.65 13.49
C VAL A 158 12.01 10.02 12.18
N TYR A 159 12.46 10.56 11.08
CA TYR A 159 12.05 10.12 9.76
C TYR A 159 13.26 9.68 8.92
N GLY A 160 13.01 8.91 7.89
CA GLY A 160 14.02 8.48 6.95
C GLY A 160 14.48 9.61 6.01
N LEU A 161 14.71 9.30 4.76
CA LEU A 161 15.31 10.21 3.78
C LEU A 161 14.45 11.47 3.56
N GLN A 162 15.03 12.63 3.85
CA GLN A 162 14.36 13.92 3.61
C GLN A 162 14.07 14.13 2.12
N GLY A 163 12.91 14.70 1.79
CA GLY A 163 12.49 14.97 0.41
C GLY A 163 11.79 13.79 -0.29
N VAL A 164 11.75 12.60 0.31
CA VAL A 164 10.96 11.49 -0.22
C VAL A 164 9.47 11.79 -0.01
N PRO A 165 8.62 11.79 -1.07
CA PRO A 165 7.26 12.32 -1.01
C PRO A 165 6.37 11.75 0.10
N ASN A 166 6.37 10.43 0.30
CA ASN A 166 5.55 9.80 1.33
C ASN A 166 6.09 10.05 2.76
N ILE A 167 7.41 10.22 2.91
CA ILE A 167 8.04 10.60 4.18
C ILE A 167 7.70 12.07 4.49
N THR A 168 7.84 12.96 3.51
CA THR A 168 7.42 14.36 3.60
C THR A 168 5.94 14.48 3.99
N ALA A 169 5.06 13.68 3.36
CA ALA A 169 3.64 13.68 3.66
C ALA A 169 3.34 13.25 5.11
N GLN A 170 3.97 12.21 5.62
CA GLN A 170 3.74 11.77 6.99
C GLN A 170 4.32 12.73 8.02
N ALA A 171 5.56 13.19 7.82
CA ALA A 171 6.24 14.12 8.73
C ALA A 171 5.51 15.48 8.79
N GLY A 172 5.11 16.03 7.64
CA GLY A 172 4.36 17.27 7.57
C GLY A 172 2.95 17.14 8.14
N GLY A 173 2.24 16.04 7.87
CA GLY A 173 0.95 15.74 8.49
C GLY A 173 1.03 15.67 10.01
N PHE A 174 2.07 15.01 10.53
CA PHE A 174 2.35 14.96 11.96
C PHE A 174 2.54 16.36 12.55
N ARG A 175 3.41 17.19 11.95
CA ARG A 175 3.65 18.55 12.42
C ARG A 175 2.39 19.39 12.39
N ILE A 176 1.71 19.48 11.26
CA ILE A 176 0.51 20.31 11.10
C ILE A 176 -0.51 20.01 12.21
N CYS A 177 -0.79 18.74 12.47
CA CYS A 177 -1.84 18.37 13.41
C CYS A 177 -1.39 18.43 14.87
N ALA A 178 -0.11 18.16 15.17
CA ALA A 178 0.43 18.34 16.51
C ALA A 178 0.49 19.82 16.90
N GLU A 179 0.95 20.70 16.01
CA GLU A 179 1.02 22.16 16.26
C GLU A 179 -0.40 22.75 16.38
N LYS A 180 -1.34 22.32 15.53
CA LYS A 180 -2.76 22.70 15.65
C LYS A 180 -3.37 22.28 16.99
N ALA A 181 -2.92 21.17 17.54
CA ALA A 181 -3.32 20.68 18.87
C ALA A 181 -2.54 21.32 20.03
N GLY A 182 -1.63 22.26 19.77
CA GLY A 182 -0.89 23.07 20.74
C GLY A 182 0.49 22.55 21.13
N ALA A 183 1.00 21.48 20.50
CA ALA A 183 2.33 20.97 20.77
C ALA A 183 3.43 21.72 19.98
N LYS A 184 4.65 21.66 20.51
CA LYS A 184 5.87 22.07 19.77
C LYS A 184 6.49 20.84 19.16
N VAL A 185 6.74 20.89 17.85
CA VAL A 185 7.23 19.75 17.08
C VAL A 185 8.68 19.92 16.69
N THR A 186 9.50 18.90 16.88
CA THR A 186 10.85 18.81 16.32
C THR A 186 10.98 17.57 15.46
N ILE A 187 11.45 17.72 14.22
CA ILE A 187 11.65 16.62 13.27
C ILE A 187 13.15 16.46 13.01
N LEU A 188 13.62 15.22 13.05
CA LEU A 188 14.98 14.84 12.64
C LEU A 188 14.89 13.81 11.52
N TYR A 189 15.87 13.84 10.62
CA TYR A 189 16.02 12.88 9.54
C TYR A 189 17.29 12.07 9.73
N ILE A 190 17.20 10.77 9.42
CA ILE A 190 18.36 9.87 9.40
C ILE A 190 18.69 9.46 7.97
N LYS A 191 19.89 8.94 7.77
CA LYS A 191 20.39 8.59 6.43
C LYS A 191 20.09 7.16 6.04
N ASP A 192 20.00 6.27 7.03
CA ASP A 192 19.74 4.85 6.81
C ASP A 192 18.49 4.41 7.60
N MET A 193 17.44 4.06 6.87
CA MET A 193 16.17 3.61 7.46
C MET A 193 16.26 2.21 8.08
N GLU A 194 17.37 1.51 7.91
CA GLU A 194 17.65 0.19 8.50
C GLU A 194 18.55 0.29 9.75
N ASP A 195 19.23 1.43 9.97
CA ASP A 195 20.14 1.61 11.12
C ASP A 195 19.41 1.97 12.41
N ALA A 196 19.14 0.96 13.24
CA ALA A 196 18.49 1.14 14.54
C ALA A 196 19.34 1.95 15.53
N ALA A 197 20.66 2.00 15.39
CA ALA A 197 21.52 2.79 16.27
C ALA A 197 21.41 4.28 15.92
N GLU A 198 21.43 4.65 14.63
CA GLU A 198 21.23 6.04 14.18
C GLU A 198 19.84 6.55 14.61
N ALA A 199 18.79 5.73 14.43
CA ALA A 199 17.43 6.08 14.86
C ALA A 199 17.31 6.27 16.37
N LYS A 200 17.97 5.42 17.15
CA LYS A 200 18.00 5.52 18.62
C LYS A 200 18.69 6.81 19.08
N GLU A 201 19.83 7.17 18.50
CA GLU A 201 20.54 8.42 18.81
C GLU A 201 19.71 9.64 18.47
N ALA A 202 19.05 9.68 17.31
CA ALA A 202 18.14 10.76 16.93
C ALA A 202 16.96 10.87 17.91
N ALA A 203 16.34 9.75 18.29
CA ALA A 203 15.26 9.71 19.27
C ALA A 203 15.71 10.21 20.66
N LEU A 204 16.88 9.79 21.12
CA LEU A 204 17.46 10.27 22.39
C LEU A 204 17.74 11.78 22.36
N SER A 205 18.14 12.32 21.22
CA SER A 205 18.32 13.78 21.03
C SER A 205 17.00 14.53 21.20
N LEU A 206 15.91 14.05 20.57
CA LEU A 206 14.56 14.63 20.72
C LEU A 206 14.09 14.58 22.17
N ILE A 207 14.27 13.45 22.86
CA ILE A 207 13.89 13.26 24.24
C ILE A 207 14.70 14.18 25.16
N SER A 208 15.99 14.35 24.90
CA SER A 208 16.87 15.27 25.67
C SER A 208 16.45 16.74 25.47
N ALA A 209 15.88 17.08 24.32
CA ALA A 209 15.29 18.41 24.07
C ALA A 209 13.90 18.59 24.73
N GLY A 210 13.39 17.55 25.39
CA GLY A 210 12.16 17.56 26.18
C GLY A 210 10.94 16.96 25.49
N ALA A 211 11.08 16.29 24.34
CA ALA A 211 9.98 15.53 23.74
C ALA A 211 9.64 14.33 24.63
N ASP A 212 8.36 14.14 24.96
CA ASP A 212 7.87 13.04 25.78
C ASP A 212 6.91 12.12 25.03
N VAL A 213 6.67 12.43 23.74
CA VAL A 213 6.04 11.53 22.77
C VAL A 213 6.82 11.64 21.46
N ILE A 214 7.24 10.50 20.91
CA ILE A 214 8.02 10.44 19.66
C ILE A 214 7.36 9.52 18.64
N THR A 215 7.59 9.78 17.37
CA THR A 215 7.07 9.02 16.24
C THR A 215 8.15 8.80 15.19
N GLY A 216 7.90 7.92 14.22
CA GLY A 216 8.80 7.70 13.10
C GLY A 216 8.11 7.22 11.83
N LYS A 217 8.88 7.25 10.73
CA LYS A 217 8.63 6.48 9.52
C LYS A 217 9.97 5.92 9.05
N LEU A 218 10.27 4.76 9.58
CA LEU A 218 11.54 4.05 9.40
C LEU A 218 11.22 2.60 8.99
N ASN A 219 12.21 1.89 8.49
CA ASN A 219 12.12 0.44 8.29
C ASN A 219 12.60 -0.29 9.56
N ALA A 220 13.62 -1.16 9.47
CA ALA A 220 14.15 -1.85 10.65
C ALA A 220 14.69 -0.91 11.74
N ALA A 221 15.09 0.31 11.37
CA ALA A 221 15.51 1.37 12.30
C ALA A 221 14.42 1.79 13.30
N GLU A 222 13.12 1.54 13.03
CA GLU A 222 12.01 1.87 13.94
C GLU A 222 12.22 1.24 15.35
N ALA A 223 12.80 0.06 15.41
CA ALA A 223 13.11 -0.61 16.67
C ALA A 223 14.02 0.22 17.59
N GLY A 224 14.98 0.98 17.03
CA GLY A 224 15.86 1.87 17.78
C GLY A 224 15.12 3.03 18.44
N LEU A 225 14.17 3.64 17.71
CA LEU A 225 13.29 4.68 18.22
C LEU A 225 12.46 4.16 19.42
N ILE A 226 11.84 2.99 19.29
CA ILE A 226 11.03 2.37 20.34
C ILE A 226 11.89 2.02 21.57
N GLN A 227 13.12 1.54 21.36
CA GLN A 227 14.07 1.27 22.46
C GLN A 227 14.42 2.56 23.22
N ALA A 228 14.67 3.68 22.52
CA ALA A 228 14.93 4.97 23.18
C ALA A 228 13.74 5.41 24.03
N ALA A 229 12.51 5.27 23.53
CA ALA A 229 11.29 5.58 24.28
C ALA A 229 11.17 4.73 25.55
N LYS A 230 11.45 3.43 25.46
CA LYS A 230 11.46 2.49 26.59
C LYS A 230 12.49 2.90 27.64
N GLU A 231 13.74 3.16 27.22
CA GLU A 231 14.84 3.52 28.13
C GLU A 231 14.60 4.84 28.87
N LYS A 232 13.97 5.80 28.19
CA LYS A 232 13.71 7.14 28.75
C LYS A 232 12.33 7.30 29.36
N ASN A 233 11.53 6.24 29.35
CA ASN A 233 10.18 6.23 29.94
C ASN A 233 9.23 7.26 29.31
N VAL A 234 9.36 7.50 28.00
CA VAL A 234 8.48 8.35 27.19
C VAL A 234 7.60 7.49 26.28
N TYR A 235 6.59 8.10 25.65
CA TYR A 235 5.73 7.39 24.72
C TYR A 235 6.28 7.41 23.28
N ALA A 236 5.88 6.41 22.51
CA ALA A 236 6.19 6.33 21.09
C ALA A 236 4.99 5.82 20.28
N THR A 237 5.01 6.08 18.99
CA THR A 237 4.20 5.34 18.02
C THR A 237 5.15 4.55 17.11
N GLY A 238 4.68 3.42 16.59
CA GLY A 238 5.48 2.54 15.74
C GLY A 238 4.95 2.44 14.32
N ARG A 239 5.67 1.66 13.51
CA ARG A 239 5.28 1.25 12.16
C ARG A 239 5.38 -0.27 12.05
N GLY A 240 4.30 -0.90 11.56
CA GLY A 240 4.19 -2.36 11.48
C GLY A 240 3.71 -3.00 12.79
N PRO A 241 3.34 -4.29 12.74
CA PRO A 241 2.59 -4.95 13.83
C PRO A 241 3.45 -5.30 15.06
N ASP A 242 4.77 -5.38 14.92
CA ASP A 242 5.64 -5.97 15.94
C ASP A 242 6.27 -4.96 16.91
N GLN A 243 6.13 -3.67 16.68
CA GLN A 243 6.77 -2.64 17.49
C GLN A 243 6.24 -2.61 18.93
N THR A 244 4.96 -2.89 19.13
CA THR A 244 4.36 -3.00 20.48
C THR A 244 5.07 -4.04 21.34
N LYS A 245 5.59 -5.14 20.76
CA LYS A 245 6.31 -6.19 21.50
C LYS A 245 7.60 -5.69 22.15
N ILE A 246 8.24 -4.65 21.60
CA ILE A 246 9.49 -4.09 22.14
C ILE A 246 9.23 -3.33 23.43
N ALA A 247 8.14 -2.56 23.47
CA ALA A 247 7.78 -1.72 24.62
C ALA A 247 6.25 -1.57 24.75
N PRO A 248 5.52 -2.62 25.17
CA PRO A 248 4.07 -2.60 25.20
C PRO A 248 3.48 -1.48 26.06
N GLU A 249 4.19 -1.07 27.11
CA GLU A 249 3.77 0.02 28.00
C GLU A 249 4.11 1.42 27.47
N ARG A 250 4.81 1.54 26.35
CA ARG A 250 5.28 2.83 25.78
C ARG A 250 4.77 3.10 24.39
N VAL A 251 4.48 2.07 23.62
CA VAL A 251 3.89 2.21 22.28
C VAL A 251 2.41 2.54 22.44
N LEU A 252 1.97 3.66 21.86
CA LEU A 252 0.57 4.12 21.91
C LEU A 252 -0.28 3.46 20.82
N THR A 253 0.28 3.30 19.64
CA THR A 253 -0.28 2.68 18.45
C THR A 253 0.81 2.45 17.41
N ASN A 254 0.53 1.68 16.37
CA ASN A 254 1.38 1.54 15.20
C ASN A 254 0.57 1.89 13.94
N ILE A 255 1.23 2.38 12.89
CA ILE A 255 0.67 2.36 11.56
C ILE A 255 0.91 0.96 10.98
N VAL A 256 -0.15 0.22 10.70
CA VAL A 256 -0.10 -1.08 10.05
C VAL A 256 -0.59 -0.93 8.61
N GLU A 257 0.30 -1.16 7.67
CA GLU A 257 0.06 -0.98 6.24
C GLU A 257 -0.63 -2.22 5.64
N ASP A 258 -1.71 -2.03 4.91
CA ASP A 258 -2.46 -3.11 4.24
C ASP A 258 -2.24 -3.09 2.73
N TRP A 259 -1.00 -3.29 2.33
CA TRP A 259 -0.63 -3.40 0.92
C TRP A 259 -1.40 -4.51 0.18
N PRO A 260 -1.62 -5.71 0.76
CA PRO A 260 -2.42 -6.74 0.11
C PRO A 260 -3.82 -6.28 -0.29
N ALA A 261 -4.55 -5.57 0.60
CA ALA A 261 -5.88 -5.08 0.28
C ALA A 261 -5.88 -4.02 -0.84
N MET A 262 -4.91 -3.09 -0.84
CA MET A 262 -4.77 -2.10 -1.90
C MET A 262 -4.52 -2.75 -3.27
N PHE A 263 -3.59 -3.70 -3.33
CA PHE A 263 -3.24 -4.38 -4.56
C PHE A 263 -4.31 -5.35 -5.02
N GLY A 264 -4.97 -6.09 -4.12
CA GLY A 264 -6.09 -6.96 -4.45
C GLY A 264 -7.24 -6.20 -5.10
N SER A 265 -7.64 -5.07 -4.51
CA SER A 265 -8.68 -4.19 -5.08
C SER A 265 -8.32 -3.67 -6.47
N THR A 266 -7.05 -3.30 -6.69
CA THR A 266 -6.58 -2.84 -8.01
C THR A 266 -6.52 -4.00 -9.01
N ALA A 267 -6.00 -5.15 -8.60
CA ALA A 267 -5.85 -6.32 -9.45
C ALA A 267 -7.19 -6.84 -10.00
N ASP A 268 -8.24 -6.87 -9.16
CA ASP A 268 -9.58 -7.27 -9.59
C ASP A 268 -10.15 -6.32 -10.66
N GLN A 269 -9.89 -5.01 -10.54
CA GLN A 269 -10.29 -4.03 -11.55
C GLN A 269 -9.49 -4.19 -12.85
N VAL A 270 -8.19 -4.49 -12.77
CA VAL A 270 -7.35 -4.76 -13.95
C VAL A 270 -7.81 -6.03 -14.68
N LYS A 271 -8.16 -7.10 -13.93
CA LYS A 271 -8.78 -8.31 -14.50
C LYS A 271 -10.10 -8.04 -15.22
N ALA A 272 -10.85 -7.05 -14.74
CA ALA A 272 -12.08 -6.58 -15.39
C ALA A 272 -11.81 -5.68 -16.61
N GLY A 273 -10.57 -5.47 -16.99
CA GLY A 273 -10.14 -4.70 -18.16
C GLY A 273 -9.95 -3.20 -17.92
N LYS A 274 -9.95 -2.74 -16.66
CA LYS A 274 -9.66 -1.36 -16.34
C LYS A 274 -8.15 -1.15 -16.21
N LEU A 275 -7.61 -0.19 -16.96
CA LEU A 275 -6.23 0.27 -16.81
C LEU A 275 -6.20 1.63 -16.10
N PHE A 276 -5.11 1.89 -15.40
CA PHE A 276 -4.91 3.09 -14.61
C PHE A 276 -3.62 3.80 -15.05
N GLY A 277 -3.72 5.09 -15.30
CA GLY A 277 -2.59 5.93 -15.68
C GLY A 277 -2.41 7.10 -14.71
N THR A 278 -2.50 6.88 -13.41
CA THR A 278 -2.47 7.94 -12.40
C THR A 278 -1.91 7.42 -11.08
N PHE A 279 -1.58 8.33 -10.19
CA PHE A 279 -1.34 7.99 -8.79
C PHE A 279 -2.66 7.70 -8.08
N VAL A 280 -2.74 6.56 -7.40
CA VAL A 280 -3.87 6.16 -6.55
C VAL A 280 -3.40 6.09 -5.10
N GLN A 281 -4.00 6.90 -4.27
CA GLN A 281 -3.69 6.97 -2.86
C GLN A 281 -4.89 6.46 -2.05
N TYR A 282 -4.64 5.47 -1.21
CA TYR A 282 -5.66 4.91 -0.32
C TYR A 282 -5.63 5.58 1.05
N GLY A 283 -6.78 6.04 1.53
CA GLY A 283 -6.93 6.69 2.82
C GLY A 283 -8.32 6.47 3.39
N TYR A 284 -8.68 7.22 4.41
CA TYR A 284 -10.02 7.13 5.00
C TYR A 284 -11.13 7.45 3.99
N ASP A 285 -10.86 8.30 3.02
CA ASP A 285 -11.77 8.70 1.93
C ASP A 285 -11.96 7.62 0.86
N THR A 286 -11.13 6.58 0.84
CA THR A 286 -11.28 5.43 -0.07
C THR A 286 -11.84 4.17 0.62
N ALA A 287 -12.37 4.29 1.85
CA ALA A 287 -12.94 3.15 2.57
C ALA A 287 -13.90 2.31 1.70
N PRO A 288 -13.94 0.98 1.82
CA PRO A 288 -13.39 0.20 2.94
C PRO A 288 -11.88 -0.07 2.89
N VAL A 289 -11.20 0.12 1.75
CA VAL A 289 -9.75 -0.06 1.65
C VAL A 289 -9.08 1.28 1.95
N THR A 290 -8.48 1.40 3.12
CA THR A 290 -7.85 2.64 3.60
C THR A 290 -6.33 2.65 3.43
N GLY A 291 -5.75 1.51 3.03
CA GLY A 291 -4.32 1.35 2.80
C GLY A 291 -3.47 1.20 4.06
N ALA A 292 -3.93 1.68 5.19
CA ALA A 292 -3.32 1.49 6.49
C ALA A 292 -4.38 1.62 7.61
N SER A 293 -4.01 1.18 8.81
CA SER A 293 -4.79 1.33 10.03
C SER A 293 -3.88 1.73 11.20
N LEU A 294 -4.48 2.26 12.26
CA LEU A 294 -3.82 2.39 13.56
C LEU A 294 -4.12 1.13 14.37
N GLU A 295 -3.07 0.47 14.87
CA GLU A 295 -3.20 -0.77 15.62
C GLU A 295 -2.13 -0.87 16.71
N TYR A 296 -2.58 -1.06 17.93
CA TYR A 296 -1.73 -1.37 19.08
C TYR A 296 -1.49 -2.88 19.22
N GLU A 297 -2.57 -3.65 19.11
CA GLU A 297 -2.63 -5.10 19.07
C GLU A 297 -3.77 -5.53 18.14
N PRO A 298 -3.79 -6.76 17.63
CA PRO A 298 -4.88 -7.23 16.78
C PRO A 298 -6.26 -6.92 17.34
N GLY A 299 -7.02 -6.09 16.60
CA GLY A 299 -8.36 -5.64 16.98
C GLY A 299 -8.41 -4.50 18.02
N LYS A 300 -7.27 -3.91 18.39
CA LYS A 300 -7.21 -2.73 19.27
C LYS A 300 -6.37 -1.63 18.62
N ALA A 301 -7.00 -0.52 18.31
CA ALA A 301 -6.32 0.61 17.66
C ALA A 301 -5.27 1.27 18.56
N PHE A 302 -5.54 1.39 19.85
CA PHE A 302 -4.71 2.15 20.79
C PHE A 302 -4.39 1.37 22.06
N ASN A 303 -3.22 1.69 22.63
CA ASN A 303 -2.85 1.25 23.97
C ASN A 303 -3.95 1.67 24.97
N PRO A 304 -4.34 0.80 25.93
CA PRO A 304 -5.35 1.13 26.96
C PRO A 304 -5.03 2.38 27.80
N ILE A 305 -3.79 2.86 27.81
CA ILE A 305 -3.39 4.10 28.49
C ILE A 305 -3.91 5.37 27.79
N VAL A 306 -4.27 5.28 26.49
CA VAL A 306 -4.83 6.41 25.74
C VAL A 306 -6.24 6.70 26.23
N PRO A 307 -6.51 7.91 26.73
CA PRO A 307 -7.83 8.25 27.26
C PRO A 307 -8.93 8.12 26.23
N ALA A 308 -10.11 7.65 26.61
CA ALA A 308 -11.25 7.49 25.71
C ALA A 308 -11.64 8.79 24.98
N ALA A 309 -11.50 9.94 25.61
CA ALA A 309 -11.73 11.24 24.97
C ALA A 309 -10.77 11.49 23.79
N VAL A 310 -9.49 11.07 23.91
CA VAL A 310 -8.51 11.20 22.84
C VAL A 310 -8.85 10.23 21.70
N VAL A 311 -9.27 9.01 22.00
CA VAL A 311 -9.74 8.04 20.99
C VAL A 311 -10.93 8.62 20.22
N THR A 312 -11.91 9.23 20.91
CA THR A 312 -13.04 9.90 20.25
C THR A 312 -12.58 11.03 19.31
N GLU A 313 -11.63 11.88 19.72
CA GLU A 313 -11.09 12.93 18.84
C GLU A 313 -10.41 12.34 17.58
N LEU A 314 -9.72 11.20 17.72
CA LEU A 314 -9.08 10.51 16.58
C LEU A 314 -10.09 9.86 15.63
N ASP A 315 -11.16 9.26 16.18
CA ASP A 315 -12.27 8.70 15.40
C ASP A 315 -13.03 9.80 14.63
N ASP A 316 -13.28 10.95 15.29
CA ASP A 316 -13.90 12.13 14.66
C ASP A 316 -13.00 12.67 13.53
N MET A 317 -11.68 12.69 13.72
CA MET A 317 -10.74 13.09 12.67
C MET A 317 -10.77 12.11 11.49
N ALA A 318 -10.80 10.80 11.74
CA ALA A 318 -10.94 9.79 10.69
C ALA A 318 -12.26 9.95 9.92
N ALA A 319 -13.36 10.24 10.61
CA ALA A 319 -14.65 10.52 9.99
C ALA A 319 -14.62 11.80 9.12
N GLN A 320 -13.93 12.85 9.56
CA GLN A 320 -13.72 14.07 8.77
C GLN A 320 -12.87 13.82 7.51
N PHE A 321 -11.82 13.00 7.58
CA PHE A 321 -11.08 12.56 6.40
C PHE A 321 -11.98 11.77 5.45
N LYS A 322 -12.73 10.81 5.97
CA LYS A 322 -13.65 9.97 5.18
C LYS A 322 -14.71 10.79 4.44
N SER A 323 -15.25 11.83 5.05
CA SER A 323 -16.25 12.72 4.44
C SER A 323 -15.63 13.79 3.54
N GLY A 324 -14.29 13.95 3.54
CA GLY A 324 -13.60 15.04 2.86
C GLY A 324 -13.72 16.42 3.53
N ALA A 325 -14.30 16.48 4.74
CA ALA A 325 -14.40 17.71 5.53
C ALA A 325 -13.03 18.19 6.04
N LEU A 326 -12.13 17.27 6.29
CA LEU A 326 -10.72 17.57 6.59
C LEU A 326 -9.85 17.10 5.43
N LYS A 327 -8.99 18.00 4.95
CA LYS A 327 -7.96 17.69 3.95
C LYS A 327 -6.63 18.20 4.44
N ILE A 328 -5.59 17.38 4.30
CA ILE A 328 -4.21 17.71 4.67
C ILE A 328 -3.34 17.52 3.45
N THR A 329 -2.63 18.58 3.06
CA THR A 329 -1.68 18.56 1.96
C THR A 329 -0.36 19.16 2.45
N PRO A 330 0.47 18.36 3.14
CA PRO A 330 1.74 18.81 3.68
C PRO A 330 2.70 19.23 2.56
N THR A 331 3.51 20.25 2.86
CA THR A 331 4.60 20.72 2.02
C THR A 331 5.95 20.33 2.62
N GLU A 332 7.03 20.54 1.87
CA GLU A 332 8.39 20.35 2.40
C GLU A 332 8.67 21.26 3.60
N HIS A 333 8.06 22.46 3.63
CA HIS A 333 8.16 23.36 4.77
C HIS A 333 7.56 22.74 6.04
N ASP A 334 6.41 22.05 5.92
CA ASP A 334 5.77 21.37 7.06
C ASP A 334 6.61 20.19 7.54
N ALA A 335 7.34 19.54 6.64
CA ALA A 335 8.24 18.42 6.95
C ALA A 335 9.69 18.85 7.21
N ARG A 336 9.98 20.15 7.38
CA ARG A 336 11.35 20.64 7.61
C ARG A 336 11.99 20.00 8.83
N SER A 337 13.32 19.83 8.76
CA SER A 337 14.12 19.43 9.91
C SER A 337 14.13 20.53 11.00
N GLY A 338 14.24 20.10 12.26
CA GLY A 338 14.22 21.02 13.40
C GLY A 338 12.81 21.38 13.87
N SER A 339 12.71 22.45 14.62
CA SER A 339 11.46 22.98 15.20
C SER A 339 10.79 24.04 14.34
#